data_e539c3ea384744b5a8065a5aa0e5dca3
#
_entry.id   e539c3ea384744b5a8065a5aa0e5dca3
#
_cell.length_a   1.000
_cell.length_b   1.000
_cell.length_c   1.000
_cell.angle_alpha   90.00
_cell.angle_beta   90.00
_cell.angle_gamma   90.00
#
_symmetry.space_group_name_H-M   'P 1'
#
loop_
_entity.id
_entity.type
_entity.pdbx_description
1 polymer ?
#
loop_
_entity_poly.entity_id
_entity_poly.type
_entity_poly.pdbx_seq_one_letter_code
_entity_poly.pdbx_strand_id
1 'polypeptide(L)' 'MVYLYNKSTGDLLGEISEDELQFLIDQMEEESTKDKDYSITNMEIEYFATQGADPHLVTMLRQALGDQREVIVLWSRSAK' A
#
# COMPACT_ATOMS: atom_id res chain seq x y z
N MET A 1 11.12 -8.27 5.76
CA MET A 1 9.78 -7.71 5.96
C MET A 1 9.71 -6.30 5.44
N VAL A 2 8.56 -5.93 4.93
CA VAL A 2 8.32 -4.58 4.45
C VAL A 2 7.28 -3.94 5.35
N TYR A 3 7.49 -2.68 5.69
CA TYR A 3 6.59 -1.92 6.56
C TYR A 3 5.84 -0.89 5.73
N LEU A 4 4.54 -0.78 5.94
CA LEU A 4 3.72 0.25 5.32
C LEU A 4 3.35 1.31 6.35
N TYR A 5 3.47 2.55 5.94
CA TYR A 5 3.15 3.72 6.78
C TYR A 5 2.13 4.58 6.04
N ASN A 6 1.30 5.25 6.82
CA ASN A 6 0.47 6.32 6.28
C ASN A 6 1.36 7.56 6.20
N LYS A 7 1.65 8.02 4.99
CA LYS A 7 2.56 9.14 4.80
C LYS A 7 2.03 10.43 5.43
N SER A 8 0.73 10.62 5.40
CA SER A 8 0.12 11.85 5.93
C SER A 8 0.21 11.97 7.44
N THR A 9 0.11 10.83 8.14
CA THR A 9 0.12 10.83 9.61
C THR A 9 1.43 10.29 10.18
N GLY A 10 2.18 9.53 9.39
CA GLY A 10 3.38 8.87 9.86
C GLY A 10 3.11 7.56 10.61
N ASP A 11 1.86 7.15 10.70
CA ASP A 11 1.50 5.95 11.45
C ASP A 11 1.90 4.69 10.71
N LEU A 12 2.38 3.70 11.46
CA LEU A 12 2.64 2.38 10.92
C LEU A 12 1.31 1.67 10.65
N LEU A 13 1.10 1.25 9.43
CA LEU A 13 -0.09 0.51 9.06
C LEU A 13 0.07 -0.99 9.33
N GLY A 14 1.26 -1.51 9.12
CA GLY A 14 1.56 -2.90 9.34
C GLY A 14 2.71 -3.40 8.50
N GLU A 15 2.91 -4.70 8.51
CA GLU A 15 3.98 -5.36 7.77
C GLU A 15 3.38 -6.13 6.59
N ILE A 16 4.09 -6.11 5.48
CA ILE A 16 3.70 -6.90 4.30
C ILE A 16 4.91 -7.72 3.85
N SER A 17 4.63 -8.73 3.04
CA SER A 17 5.68 -9.57 2.47
C SER A 17 6.31 -8.88 1.25
N GLU A 18 7.45 -9.42 0.82
CA GLU A 18 8.08 -8.95 -0.42
C GLU A 18 7.16 -9.21 -1.62
N ASP A 19 6.41 -10.30 -1.61
CA ASP A 19 5.45 -10.61 -2.67
C ASP A 19 4.33 -9.58 -2.70
N GLU A 20 3.84 -9.17 -1.54
CA GLU A 20 2.81 -8.13 -1.46
C GLU A 20 3.35 -6.80 -1.97
N LEU A 21 4.59 -6.46 -1.62
CA LEU A 21 5.22 -5.26 -2.13
C LEU A 21 5.37 -5.31 -3.65
N GLN A 22 5.82 -6.45 -4.17
CA GLN A 22 5.98 -6.61 -5.61
C GLN A 22 4.64 -6.44 -6.32
N PHE A 23 3.57 -6.98 -5.73
CA PHE A 23 2.22 -6.79 -6.27
C PHE A 23 1.88 -5.30 -6.37
N LEU A 24 2.12 -4.54 -5.31
CA LEU A 24 1.85 -3.10 -5.32
C LEU A 24 2.66 -2.39 -6.42
N ILE A 25 3.93 -2.69 -6.51
CA ILE A 25 4.80 -2.08 -7.53
C ILE A 25 4.26 -2.37 -8.93
N ASP A 26 3.87 -3.62 -9.17
CA ASP A 26 3.36 -4.04 -10.48
C ASP A 26 2.05 -3.35 -10.81
N GLN A 27 1.15 -3.23 -9.83
CA GLN A 27 -0.16 -2.63 -10.05
C GLN A 27 -0.08 -1.12 -10.24
N MET A 28 0.80 -0.46 -9.52
CA MET A 28 0.96 0.99 -9.61
C MET A 28 1.77 1.42 -10.82
N GLU A 29 2.52 0.50 -11.41
CA GLU A 29 3.34 0.75 -12.60
C GLU A 29 4.18 2.01 -12.47
N GLU A 30 4.85 2.15 -11.32
CA GLU A 30 5.61 3.35 -11.06
C GLU A 30 6.78 3.50 -12.03
N GLU A 31 6.82 4.63 -12.69
CA GLU A 31 7.89 4.95 -13.61
C GLU A 31 9.18 5.30 -12.88
N SER A 32 9.05 5.76 -11.64
CA SER A 32 10.18 6.17 -10.83
C SER A 32 10.34 5.25 -9.64
N THR A 33 11.51 4.63 -9.52
CA THR A 33 11.84 3.81 -8.36
C THR A 33 12.30 4.65 -7.18
N LYS A 34 12.38 5.96 -7.36
CA LYS A 34 12.79 6.87 -6.30
C LYS A 34 11.68 7.11 -5.30
N ASP A 35 10.44 7.09 -5.77
CA ASP A 35 9.30 7.35 -4.90
C ASP A 35 8.82 6.03 -4.31
N LYS A 36 8.80 5.98 -2.99
CA LYS A 36 8.34 4.81 -2.25
C LYS A 36 6.93 5.01 -1.72
N ASP A 37 6.26 6.06 -2.18
CA ASP A 37 4.90 6.36 -1.76
C ASP A 37 3.94 6.17 -2.92
N TYR A 38 2.73 5.70 -2.58
CA TYR A 38 1.67 5.45 -3.55
C TYR A 38 0.39 6.05 -3.04
N SER A 39 -0.29 6.80 -3.91
CA SER A 39 -1.63 7.30 -3.63
C SER A 39 -2.64 6.23 -4.05
N ILE A 40 -3.40 5.73 -3.10
CA ILE A 40 -4.31 4.61 -3.33
C ILE A 40 -5.74 5.03 -3.01
N THR A 41 -6.64 4.81 -3.97
CA THR A 41 -8.06 5.11 -3.82
C THR A 41 -8.84 3.84 -3.54
N ASN A 42 -10.11 3.99 -3.13
CA ASN A 42 -10.99 2.86 -2.92
C ASN A 42 -11.15 2.03 -4.19
N MET A 43 -11.26 2.67 -5.34
CA MET A 43 -11.37 1.96 -6.63
C MET A 43 -10.15 1.10 -6.88
N GLU A 44 -8.98 1.62 -6.56
CA GLU A 44 -7.74 0.86 -6.74
C GLU A 44 -7.68 -0.33 -5.80
N ILE A 45 -8.15 -0.17 -4.57
CA ILE A 45 -8.18 -1.29 -3.62
C ILE A 45 -9.10 -2.39 -4.14
N GLU A 46 -10.26 -2.03 -4.66
CA GLU A 46 -11.17 -3.01 -5.25
C GLU A 46 -10.55 -3.68 -6.47
N TYR A 47 -9.86 -2.92 -7.29
CA TYR A 47 -9.16 -3.47 -8.45
C TYR A 47 -8.10 -4.47 -8.00
N PHE A 48 -7.32 -4.14 -6.98
CA PHE A 48 -6.30 -5.04 -6.46
C PHE A 48 -6.93 -6.37 -6.01
N ALA A 49 -8.08 -6.29 -5.34
CA ALA A 49 -8.78 -7.49 -4.91
C ALA A 49 -9.16 -8.39 -6.09
N THR A 50 -9.56 -7.79 -7.21
CA THR A 50 -9.90 -8.56 -8.42
C THR A 50 -8.67 -9.14 -9.10
N GLN A 51 -7.50 -8.55 -8.89
CA GLN A 51 -6.26 -9.02 -9.48
C GLN A 51 -5.53 -10.06 -8.64
N GLY A 52 -6.14 -10.48 -7.54
CA GLY A 52 -5.59 -11.53 -6.71
C GLY A 52 -4.69 -11.05 -5.58
N ALA A 53 -4.87 -9.81 -5.15
CA ALA A 53 -4.13 -9.30 -4.01
C ALA A 53 -4.38 -10.15 -2.77
N ASP A 54 -3.36 -10.27 -1.94
CA ASP A 54 -3.49 -10.97 -0.68
C ASP A 54 -4.55 -10.27 0.18
N PRO A 55 -5.52 -11.01 0.77
CA PRO A 55 -6.53 -10.39 1.63
C PRO A 55 -5.94 -9.56 2.77
N HIS A 56 -4.78 -9.96 3.28
CA HIS A 56 -4.08 -9.21 4.31
C HIS A 56 -3.75 -7.79 3.83
N LEU A 57 -3.23 -7.68 2.60
CA LEU A 57 -2.89 -6.39 2.01
C LEU A 57 -4.16 -5.56 1.77
N VAL A 58 -5.19 -6.17 1.20
CA VAL A 58 -6.44 -5.47 0.91
C VAL A 58 -7.07 -4.92 2.19
N THR A 59 -7.12 -5.73 3.25
CA THR A 59 -7.66 -5.32 4.54
C THR A 59 -6.87 -4.15 5.11
N MET A 60 -5.55 -4.23 5.05
CA MET A 60 -4.68 -3.18 5.56
C MET A 60 -4.92 -1.86 4.84
N LEU A 61 -5.04 -1.90 3.51
CA LEU A 61 -5.27 -0.70 2.72
C LEU A 61 -6.66 -0.11 3.00
N ARG A 62 -7.69 -0.96 3.14
CA ARG A 62 -9.04 -0.48 3.46
C ARG A 62 -9.08 0.21 4.82
N GLN A 63 -8.40 -0.34 5.80
CA GLN A 63 -8.34 0.26 7.12
C GLN A 63 -7.61 1.60 7.09
N ALA A 64 -6.54 1.68 6.31
CA ALA A 64 -5.79 2.92 6.17
C ALA A 64 -6.61 4.01 5.48
N LEU A 65 -7.38 3.61 4.47
CA LEU A 65 -8.20 4.55 3.70
C LEU A 65 -9.35 5.11 4.56
N GLY A 66 -10.01 4.25 5.32
CA GLY A 66 -11.16 4.67 6.13
C GLY A 66 -12.23 5.33 5.28
N ASP A 67 -12.64 6.52 5.66
CA ASP A 67 -13.66 7.29 4.96
C ASP A 67 -13.08 8.28 3.96
N GLN A 68 -11.77 8.26 3.77
CA GLN A 68 -11.11 9.21 2.88
C GLN A 68 -11.20 8.75 1.43
N ARG A 69 -10.98 9.70 0.52
CA ARG A 69 -11.00 9.38 -0.92
C ARG A 69 -9.75 8.64 -1.34
N GLU A 70 -8.63 8.96 -0.70
CA GLU A 70 -7.35 8.32 -1.00
C GLU A 70 -6.50 8.27 0.25
N VAL A 71 -5.55 7.39 0.25
CA VAL A 71 -4.54 7.30 1.28
C VAL A 71 -3.18 7.23 0.59
N ILE A 72 -2.21 7.95 1.12
CA ILE A 72 -0.84 7.88 0.60
C ILE A 72 -0.07 6.95 1.52
N VAL A 73 0.38 5.82 0.97
CA VAL A 73 1.15 4.85 1.73
C VAL A 73 2.61 4.92 1.34
N LEU A 74 3.47 4.76 2.32
CA LEU A 74 4.91 4.75 2.14
C LEU A 74 5.42 3.39 2.60
N TRP A 75 6.27 2.77 1.80
CA TRP A 75 6.85 1.49 2.20
C TRP A 75 8.33 1.64 2.53
N SER A 76 8.79 0.78 3.42
CA SER A 76 10.19 0.76 3.82
C SER A 76 10.57 -0.64 4.28
N ARG A 77 11.80 -1.03 4.03
CA ARG A 77 12.31 -2.29 4.55
C ARG A 77 12.93 -2.13 5.94
N SER A 78 12.99 -0.90 6.41
CA SER A 78 13.54 -0.59 7.73
C SER A 78 12.46 0.02 8.60
N ALA A 79 12.30 -0.48 9.81
CA ALA A 79 11.42 0.13 10.79
C ALA A 79 12.03 1.47 11.21
N LYS A 80 11.18 2.45 11.41
CA LYS A 80 11.64 3.73 11.93
C LYS A 80 11.87 3.65 13.43
#